data_e208e5d5facabbf70c642e9e83059412
#
_entry.id   e208e5d5facabbf70c642e9e83059412
#
_cell.length_a   1.000
_cell.length_b   1.000
_cell.length_c   1.000
_cell.angle_alpha   90.00
_cell.angle_beta   90.00
_cell.angle_gamma   90.00
#
_symmetry.space_group_name_H-M   'P 1'
#
loop_
_entity.id
_entity.type
_entity.pdbx_description
1 polymer ?
#
loop_
_entity_poly.entity_id
_entity_poly.type
_entity_poly.pdbx_seq_one_letter_code
_entity_poly.pdbx_strand_id
1 'polypeptide(L)'
;MIKITNKIIKSADDYPLPYLQFEPENNTRNKSIILVYEIFGLTDHIKNVAKEYAENGFLVAIPDIFSRLENNIDLPYNKDGFSKGLHLKNKLEIGR
;
A
#
# COMPACT_ATOMS: atom_id res chain seq x y z
N MET A 1 -8.80 4.91 -18.51
CA MET A 1 -8.26 3.68 -17.93
C MET A 1 -7.19 4.04 -16.91
N ILE A 2 -7.22 3.38 -15.76
CA ILE A 2 -6.27 3.65 -14.68
C ILE A 2 -5.01 2.83 -14.90
N LYS A 3 -3.86 3.47 -14.82
CA LYS A 3 -2.58 2.80 -14.95
C LYS A 3 -2.07 2.42 -13.56
N ILE A 4 -1.75 1.15 -13.37
CA ILE A 4 -1.23 0.63 -12.11
C ILE A 4 0.23 0.25 -12.31
N THR A 5 1.12 0.79 -11.49
CA THR A 5 2.56 0.61 -11.65
C THR A 5 3.21 0.30 -10.30
N ASN A 6 4.16 -0.63 -10.30
CA ASN A 6 5.01 -0.86 -9.12
C ASN A 6 6.19 0.11 -9.19
N LYS A 7 6.41 0.84 -8.11
CA LYS A 7 7.50 1.81 -8.00
C LYS A 7 8.26 1.64 -6.71
N ILE A 8 9.41 2.27 -6.62
CA ILE A 8 10.25 2.23 -5.43
C ILE A 8 10.67 3.64 -5.10
N ILE A 9 10.56 4.01 -3.82
CA ILE A 9 11.07 5.27 -3.32
C ILE A 9 12.04 4.98 -2.17
N LYS A 10 13.13 5.73 -2.11
CA LYS A 10 14.10 5.57 -1.03
C LYS A 10 13.59 6.29 0.22
N SER A 11 13.42 5.55 1.32
CA SER A 11 12.99 6.13 2.58
C SER A 11 14.15 6.84 3.29
N ALA A 12 13.87 7.51 4.40
CA ALA A 12 14.85 8.31 5.12
C ALA A 12 16.05 7.49 5.60
N ASP A 13 15.88 6.20 5.83
CA ASP A 13 16.94 5.28 6.27
C ASP A 13 17.55 4.51 5.09
N ASP A 14 17.44 5.04 3.87
CA ASP A 14 17.94 4.46 2.61
C ASP A 14 17.30 3.13 2.22
N TYR A 15 16.22 2.72 2.89
CA TYR A 15 15.50 1.52 2.51
C TYR A 15 14.72 1.75 1.21
N PRO A 16 14.84 0.85 0.20
CA PRO A 16 14.05 0.95 -1.03
C PRO A 16 12.61 0.50 -0.76
N LEU A 17 11.73 1.44 -0.44
CA LEU A 17 10.34 1.15 -0.11
C LEU A 17 9.53 1.00 -1.39
N PRO A 18 9.00 -0.20 -1.68
CA PRO A 18 8.13 -0.37 -2.83
C PRO A 18 6.76 0.25 -2.55
N TYR A 19 6.14 0.79 -3.58
CA TYR A 19 4.77 1.25 -3.49
C TYR A 19 4.03 0.98 -4.79
N LEU A 20 2.72 0.78 -4.67
CA LEU A 20 1.84 0.57 -5.80
C LEU A 20 1.18 1.90 -6.14
N GLN A 21 1.34 2.34 -7.41
CA GLN A 21 0.81 3.63 -7.85
C GLN A 21 -0.39 3.41 -8.77
N PHE A 22 -1.48 4.09 -8.47
CA PHE A 22 -2.68 4.13 -9.30
C PHE A 22 -2.76 5.51 -9.93
N GLU A 23 -2.56 5.57 -11.24
CA GLU A 23 -2.49 6.82 -11.99
C GLU A 23 -3.80 7.04 -12.76
N PRO A 24 -4.49 8.16 -12.51
CA PRO A 24 -5.73 8.43 -13.22
C PRO A 24 -5.48 8.76 -14.67
N GLU A 25 -6.48 8.52 -15.52
CA GLU A 25 -6.41 8.86 -16.94
C GLU A 25 -6.21 10.36 -17.11
N ASN A 26 -6.96 11.15 -16.36
CA ASN A 26 -6.81 12.61 -16.30
C ASN A 26 -6.69 13.02 -14.83
N ASN A 27 -5.56 13.60 -14.47
CA ASN A 27 -5.40 14.12 -13.12
C ASN A 27 -6.06 15.50 -13.00
N THR A 28 -7.39 15.53 -13.13
CA THR A 28 -8.18 16.75 -13.14
C THR A 28 -8.14 17.48 -11.81
N ARG A 29 -7.91 16.76 -10.72
CA ARG A 29 -7.84 17.36 -9.39
C ARG A 29 -6.46 17.83 -9.03
N ASN A 30 -5.44 17.39 -9.77
CA ASN A 30 -4.03 17.71 -9.53
C ASN A 30 -3.65 17.47 -8.07
N LYS A 31 -4.14 16.37 -7.50
CA LYS A 31 -3.91 15.98 -6.11
C LYS A 31 -3.46 14.54 -6.00
N SER A 32 -2.68 14.27 -4.97
CA SER A 32 -2.18 12.94 -4.68
C SER A 32 -2.66 12.47 -3.31
N ILE A 33 -2.88 11.16 -3.19
CA ILE A 33 -3.27 10.52 -1.94
C ILE A 33 -2.28 9.42 -1.62
N ILE A 34 -1.81 9.38 -0.38
CA ILE A 34 -1.04 8.24 0.14
C ILE A 34 -2.01 7.42 0.97
N LEU A 35 -2.25 6.18 0.55
CA LEU A 35 -3.19 5.28 1.20
C LEU A 35 -2.41 4.22 1.97
N VAL A 36 -2.51 4.24 3.28
CA VAL A 36 -1.81 3.28 4.13
C VAL A 36 -2.73 2.11 4.43
N TYR A 37 -2.27 0.90 4.13
CA TYR A 37 -3.07 -0.28 4.40
C TYR A 37 -3.05 -0.67 5.88
N GLU A 38 -4.04 -1.46 6.26
CA GLU A 38 -4.17 -2.01 7.60
C GLU A 38 -3.24 -3.22 7.78
N ILE A 39 -3.34 -3.90 8.90
CA ILE A 39 -2.48 -5.05 9.22
C ILE A 39 -2.60 -6.22 8.25
N PHE A 40 -3.61 -6.20 7.38
CA PHE A 40 -3.81 -7.24 6.36
C PHE A 40 -2.96 -7.05 5.10
N GLY A 41 -2.31 -5.89 4.96
CA GLY A 41 -1.40 -5.64 3.83
C GLY A 41 -2.11 -5.18 2.56
N LEU A 42 -1.51 -5.55 1.42
CA LEU A 42 -1.99 -5.17 0.08
C LEU A 42 -3.15 -6.06 -0.37
N THR A 43 -4.29 -5.91 0.27
CA THR A 43 -5.48 -6.71 -0.05
C THR A 43 -6.22 -6.14 -1.26
N ASP A 44 -7.10 -6.96 -1.85
CA ASP A 44 -7.97 -6.50 -2.92
C ASP A 44 -8.84 -5.33 -2.48
N HIS A 45 -9.26 -5.33 -1.21
CA HIS A 45 -10.05 -4.23 -0.66
C HIS A 45 -9.32 -2.90 -0.76
N ILE A 46 -8.06 -2.85 -0.28
CA ILE A 46 -7.28 -1.60 -0.31
C ILE A 46 -6.99 -1.16 -1.75
N LYS A 47 -6.72 -2.12 -2.64
CA LYS A 47 -6.50 -1.83 -4.05
C LYS A 47 -7.76 -1.28 -4.71
N ASN A 48 -8.93 -1.80 -4.36
CA ASN A 48 -10.20 -1.30 -4.87
C ASN A 48 -10.48 0.13 -4.38
N VAL A 49 -10.15 0.44 -3.13
CA VAL A 49 -10.27 1.80 -2.60
C VAL A 49 -9.38 2.76 -3.38
N ALA A 50 -8.13 2.37 -3.63
CA ALA A 50 -7.20 3.18 -4.41
C ALA A 50 -7.72 3.42 -5.82
N LYS A 51 -8.29 2.38 -6.44
CA LYS A 51 -8.85 2.47 -7.78
C LYS A 51 -10.02 3.47 -7.83
N GLU A 52 -10.89 3.45 -6.81
CA GLU A 52 -11.99 4.41 -6.73
C GLU A 52 -11.50 5.85 -6.68
N TYR A 53 -10.49 6.13 -5.86
CA TYR A 53 -9.91 7.46 -5.81
C TYR A 53 -9.29 7.86 -7.14
N ALA A 54 -8.56 6.94 -7.79
CA ALA A 54 -7.95 7.20 -9.09
C ALA A 54 -9.01 7.46 -10.17
N GLU A 55 -10.13 6.75 -10.13
CA GLU A 55 -11.25 7.00 -11.03
C GLU A 55 -11.86 8.38 -10.84
N ASN A 56 -11.67 8.97 -9.68
CA ASN A 56 -12.10 10.34 -9.38
C ASN A 56 -11.00 11.38 -9.59
N GLY A 57 -9.92 11.02 -10.28
CA GLY A 57 -8.89 11.96 -10.71
C GLY A 57 -7.72 12.14 -9.75
N PHE A 58 -7.60 11.30 -8.71
CA PHE A 58 -6.47 11.36 -7.77
C PHE A 58 -5.35 10.43 -8.19
N LEU A 59 -4.11 10.88 -8.01
CA LEU A 59 -2.96 10.00 -8.08
C LEU A 59 -2.82 9.32 -6.71
N VAL A 60 -2.84 7.99 -6.67
CA VAL A 60 -2.83 7.25 -5.41
C VAL A 60 -1.57 6.40 -5.30
N ALA A 61 -0.92 6.44 -4.15
CA ALA A 61 0.22 5.57 -3.84
C ALA A 61 -0.08 4.75 -2.59
N ILE A 62 0.18 3.45 -2.65
CA ILE A 62 0.06 2.56 -1.49
C ILE A 62 1.46 2.04 -1.17
N PRO A 63 2.13 2.59 -0.15
CA PRO A 63 3.44 2.06 0.24
C PRO A 63 3.32 0.67 0.86
N ASP A 64 4.20 -0.24 0.46
CA ASP A 64 4.22 -1.61 0.99
C ASP A 64 5.10 -1.65 2.25
N ILE A 65 4.51 -1.21 3.35
CA ILE A 65 5.22 -1.03 4.62
C ILE A 65 5.78 -2.35 5.16
N PHE A 66 5.04 -3.46 4.96
CA PHE A 66 5.48 -4.78 5.41
C PHE A 66 6.63 -5.36 4.57
N SER A 67 7.01 -4.70 3.48
CA SER A 67 8.08 -5.21 2.61
C SER A 67 9.42 -5.36 3.33
N ARG A 68 9.64 -4.64 4.42
CA ARG A 68 10.84 -4.80 5.24
C ARG A 68 10.95 -6.20 5.85
N LEU A 69 9.83 -6.87 5.99
CA LEU A 69 9.74 -8.23 6.56
C LEU A 69 9.43 -9.24 5.48
N GLU A 70 8.44 -8.97 4.66
CA GLU A 70 7.95 -9.87 3.63
C GLU A 70 7.25 -9.06 2.54
N ASN A 71 7.55 -9.36 1.27
CA ASN A 71 6.98 -8.62 0.14
C ASN A 71 5.55 -9.05 -0.16
N ASN A 72 4.75 -8.09 -0.60
CA ASN A 72 3.39 -8.33 -1.14
C ASN A 72 2.49 -9.08 -0.16
N ILE A 73 2.54 -8.70 1.10
CA ILE A 73 1.66 -9.28 2.11
C ILE A 73 0.21 -8.98 1.76
N ASP A 74 -0.59 -10.03 1.69
CA ASP A 74 -2.02 -9.97 1.39
C ASP A 74 -2.69 -11.04 2.25
N LEU A 75 -3.23 -10.64 3.38
CA LEU A 75 -3.77 -11.57 4.38
C LEU A 75 -5.28 -11.64 4.32
N PRO A 76 -5.87 -12.81 4.56
CA PRO A 76 -7.32 -12.94 4.58
C PRO A 76 -7.93 -12.20 5.76
N TYR A 77 -9.13 -11.67 5.57
CA TYR A 77 -9.89 -10.99 6.62
C TYR A 77 -10.55 -12.02 7.54
N ASN A 78 -9.72 -12.73 8.29
CA ASN A 78 -10.17 -13.71 9.26
C ASN A 78 -9.21 -13.74 10.45
N LYS A 79 -9.46 -14.65 11.39
CA LYS A 79 -8.69 -14.76 12.61
C LYS A 79 -7.20 -15.02 12.37
N ASP A 80 -6.89 -15.90 11.41
CA ASP A 80 -5.50 -16.24 11.08
C ASP A 80 -4.78 -15.07 10.42
N GLY A 81 -5.43 -14.39 9.49
CA GLY A 81 -4.90 -13.20 8.84
C GLY A 81 -4.67 -12.08 9.85
N PHE A 82 -5.60 -11.88 10.77
CA PHE A 82 -5.46 -10.89 11.83
C PHE A 82 -4.25 -11.18 12.71
N SER A 83 -4.10 -12.43 13.14
CA SER A 83 -2.98 -12.84 13.99
C SER A 83 -1.64 -12.64 13.31
N LYS A 84 -1.53 -13.03 12.04
CA LYS A 84 -0.29 -12.84 11.27
C LYS A 84 0.01 -11.36 11.06
N GLY A 85 -0.99 -10.58 10.71
CA GLY A 85 -0.84 -9.14 10.49
C GLY A 85 -0.38 -8.43 11.75
N LEU A 86 -0.95 -8.77 12.88
CA LEU A 86 -0.56 -8.21 14.17
C LEU A 86 0.87 -8.57 14.52
N HIS A 87 1.28 -9.82 14.26
CA HIS A 87 2.65 -10.28 14.47
C HIS A 87 3.64 -9.49 13.62
N LEU A 88 3.33 -9.26 12.34
CA LEU A 88 4.18 -8.48 11.44
C LEU A 88 4.28 -7.02 11.89
N LYS A 89 3.16 -6.44 12.29
CA LYS A 89 3.14 -5.07 12.82
C LYS A 89 4.04 -4.93 14.05
N ASN A 90 3.94 -5.89 14.97
CA ASN A 90 4.76 -5.88 16.18
C ASN A 90 6.24 -6.02 15.86
N LYS A 91 6.59 -6.82 14.88
CA LYS A 91 7.98 -6.95 14.42
C LYS A 91 8.52 -5.63 13.87
N LEU A 92 7.71 -4.89 13.12
CA LEU A 92 8.12 -3.58 12.62
C LEU A 92 8.38 -2.59 13.74
N GLU A 93 7.56 -2.60 14.77
CA GLU A 93 7.71 -1.71 15.92
C GLU A 93 8.96 -2.03 16.73
N ILE A 94 9.24 -3.32 16.92
CA ILE A 94 10.41 -3.78 17.68
C ILE A 94 11.70 -3.60 16.89
N GLY A 95 11.65 -3.76 15.57
CA GLY A 95 12.81 -3.70 14.69
C GLY A 95 13.32 -2.30 14.37
N ARG A 96 12.76 -1.29 14.99
CA ARG A 96 13.18 0.09 14.75
C ARG A 96 14.40 0.49 15.56
#